data_c80a202cd23f6d59cea4b21e8663a921
#
_entry.id   c80a202cd23f6d59cea4b21e8663a921
#
_cell.length_a   1.000
_cell.length_b   1.000
_cell.length_c   1.000
_cell.angle_alpha   90.00
_cell.angle_beta   90.00
_cell.angle_gamma   90.00
#
_symmetry.space_group_name_H-M   'P 1'
#
loop_
_entity.id
_entity.type
_entity.pdbx_description
1 polymer ?
#
loop_
_entity_poly.entity_id
_entity_poly.type
_entity_poly.pdbx_seq_one_letter_code
_entity_poly.pdbx_strand_id
1 'polypeptide(L)'
;MPSEIPFLANIWALKFLGVKYLLSVSAVGSLQDDAAPLDVVLPDQFIDHTRLRPRTFFGDGAVAHAALGEPVCLALRQVVWQAGQSTGFGRGKLHLGGTYLCIEGPQFSTRAESLMFRQWGATVVGMTNMPEARLAREAEMAYATIALVTDYDSWRERTEPVTAGMAMANLAENAANAQRLVRETIRRLAAKPPASLAHDALASALVTPVAGMRPELIKRLKPLLQKYL
;
A
#
# COMPACT_ATOMS: atom_id res chain seq x y z
N MET A 1 0.25 12.23 -12.79
CA MET A 1 0.17 10.77 -13.12
C MET A 1 0.65 9.97 -11.91
N PRO A 2 0.33 8.65 -11.80
CA PRO A 2 0.81 7.84 -10.67
C PRO A 2 2.33 7.86 -10.49
N SER A 3 3.10 7.87 -11.58
CA SER A 3 4.57 7.93 -11.54
C SER A 3 5.13 9.33 -11.20
N GLU A 4 4.30 10.36 -11.17
CA GLU A 4 4.68 11.73 -10.75
C GLU A 4 4.44 11.98 -9.26
N ILE A 5 3.80 11.03 -8.56
CA ILE A 5 3.62 11.12 -7.11
C ILE A 5 4.99 11.16 -6.43
N PRO A 6 5.28 12.17 -5.61
CA PRO A 6 6.57 12.30 -4.93
C PRO A 6 6.66 11.34 -3.73
N PHE A 7 6.62 10.03 -3.98
CA PHE A 7 6.56 8.99 -2.94
C PHE A 7 7.65 9.13 -1.88
N LEU A 8 8.90 9.42 -2.29
CA LEU A 8 10.00 9.63 -1.34
C LEU A 8 9.70 10.81 -0.40
N ALA A 9 9.26 11.95 -0.94
CA ALA A 9 8.97 13.13 -0.14
C ALA A 9 7.79 12.87 0.82
N ASN A 10 6.75 12.21 0.34
CA ASN A 10 5.56 11.89 1.14
C ASN A 10 5.93 11.00 2.34
N ILE A 11 6.62 9.90 2.10
CA ILE A 11 7.01 8.96 3.17
C ILE A 11 8.05 9.58 4.10
N TRP A 12 9.01 10.34 3.55
CA TRP A 12 9.98 11.06 4.37
C TRP A 12 9.31 12.07 5.32
N ALA A 13 8.34 12.84 4.82
CA ALA A 13 7.59 13.82 5.61
C ALA A 13 6.79 13.13 6.73
N LEU A 14 6.11 12.02 6.43
CA LEU A 14 5.40 11.24 7.44
C LEU A 14 6.35 10.69 8.51
N LYS A 15 7.52 10.19 8.12
CA LYS A 15 8.55 9.74 9.08
C LYS A 15 9.08 10.90 9.92
N PHE A 16 9.34 12.05 9.32
CA PHE A 16 9.78 13.26 10.02
C PHE A 16 8.76 13.72 11.08
N LEU A 17 7.46 13.59 10.79
CA LEU A 17 6.37 13.88 11.73
C LEU A 17 6.16 12.81 12.80
N GLY A 18 6.95 11.74 12.81
CA GLY A 18 6.88 10.67 13.81
C GLY A 18 5.76 9.64 13.58
N VAL A 19 5.21 9.56 12.35
CA VAL A 19 4.20 8.56 11.99
C VAL A 19 4.77 7.15 12.13
N LYS A 20 4.07 6.28 12.86
CA LYS A 20 4.42 4.87 13.07
C LYS A 20 3.52 3.91 12.30
N TYR A 21 2.28 4.29 12.04
CA TYR A 21 1.29 3.47 11.35
C TYR A 21 0.77 4.24 10.14
N LEU A 22 0.81 3.62 8.97
CA LEU A 22 0.36 4.21 7.71
C LEU A 22 -0.75 3.35 7.11
N LEU A 23 -1.92 3.96 6.96
CA LEU A 23 -3.04 3.38 6.23
C LEU A 23 -3.13 4.01 4.85
N SER A 24 -2.97 3.20 3.82
CA SER A 24 -3.19 3.61 2.44
C SER A 24 -4.62 3.25 2.03
N VAL A 25 -5.28 4.15 1.33
CA VAL A 25 -6.60 3.91 0.73
C VAL A 25 -6.46 4.03 -0.78
N SER A 26 -6.78 2.97 -1.50
CA SER A 26 -6.54 2.88 -2.94
C SER A 26 -7.78 2.37 -3.67
N ALA A 27 -8.17 3.03 -4.77
CA ALA A 27 -9.11 2.48 -5.73
C ALA A 27 -8.43 1.40 -6.57
N VAL A 28 -9.09 0.28 -6.79
CA VAL A 28 -8.54 -0.89 -7.48
C VAL A 28 -9.54 -1.57 -8.38
N GLY A 29 -9.05 -2.20 -9.45
CA GLY A 29 -9.80 -3.19 -10.21
C GLY A 29 -9.69 -4.58 -9.57
N SER A 30 -10.78 -5.35 -9.57
CA SER A 30 -10.77 -6.73 -9.11
C SER A 30 -10.27 -7.67 -10.21
N LEU A 31 -9.43 -8.61 -9.81
CA LEU A 31 -8.97 -9.73 -10.63
C LEU A 31 -9.62 -11.06 -10.21
N GLN A 32 -10.63 -11.03 -9.34
CA GLN A 32 -11.33 -12.20 -8.82
C GLN A 32 -12.85 -12.05 -8.98
N ASP A 33 -13.55 -13.17 -9.15
CA ASP A 33 -15.00 -13.16 -9.32
C ASP A 33 -15.76 -12.80 -8.05
N ASP A 34 -15.21 -13.15 -6.89
CA ASP A 34 -15.82 -12.99 -5.58
C ASP A 34 -15.55 -11.63 -4.92
N ALA A 35 -14.60 -10.85 -5.45
CA ALA A 35 -14.33 -9.49 -5.02
C ALA A 35 -15.04 -8.48 -5.95
N ALA A 36 -16.31 -8.22 -5.67
CA ALA A 36 -17.16 -7.39 -6.54
C ALA A 36 -16.89 -5.87 -6.38
N PRO A 37 -17.26 -5.04 -7.36
CA PRO A 37 -17.33 -3.59 -7.17
C PRO A 37 -18.14 -3.23 -5.92
N LEU A 38 -17.64 -2.27 -5.14
CA LEU A 38 -18.07 -1.85 -3.81
C LEU A 38 -17.53 -2.69 -2.65
N ASP A 39 -16.88 -3.81 -2.92
CA ASP A 39 -16.16 -4.56 -1.89
C ASP A 39 -14.86 -3.86 -1.49
N VAL A 40 -14.34 -4.25 -0.35
CA VAL A 40 -13.05 -3.79 0.18
C VAL A 40 -12.14 -4.99 0.40
N VAL A 41 -10.93 -4.92 -0.15
CA VAL A 41 -9.90 -5.95 0.07
C VAL A 41 -8.81 -5.39 0.98
N LEU A 42 -8.40 -6.17 1.97
CA LEU A 42 -7.25 -5.90 2.83
C LEU A 42 -6.11 -6.83 2.43
N PRO A 43 -5.29 -6.47 1.43
CA PRO A 43 -4.23 -7.34 0.93
C PRO A 43 -3.15 -7.58 1.98
N ASP A 44 -2.41 -8.66 1.82
CA ASP A 44 -1.23 -8.99 2.62
C ASP A 44 0.04 -9.07 1.79
N GLN A 45 -0.09 -9.17 0.48
CA GLN A 45 1.04 -9.27 -0.44
C GLN A 45 0.96 -8.27 -1.57
N PHE A 46 2.12 -7.96 -2.16
CA PHE A 46 2.25 -7.09 -3.32
C PHE A 46 3.07 -7.73 -4.43
N ILE A 47 2.63 -7.51 -5.67
CA ILE A 47 3.45 -7.66 -6.87
C ILE A 47 3.73 -6.25 -7.41
N ASP A 48 5.01 -5.86 -7.46
CA ASP A 48 5.44 -4.56 -7.98
C ASP A 48 5.76 -4.68 -9.47
N HIS A 49 4.83 -4.27 -10.32
CA HIS A 49 4.98 -4.22 -11.77
C HIS A 49 5.26 -2.79 -12.28
N THR A 50 5.73 -1.89 -11.39
CA THR A 50 6.16 -0.53 -11.75
C THR A 50 7.61 -0.52 -12.23
N ARG A 51 7.99 0.48 -13.05
CA ARG A 51 9.31 0.52 -13.72
C ARG A 51 10.09 1.81 -13.47
N LEU A 52 9.42 2.96 -13.43
CA LEU A 52 10.04 4.28 -13.48
C LEU A 52 10.13 4.98 -12.12
N ARG A 53 9.67 4.34 -11.06
CA ARG A 53 9.54 4.95 -9.73
C ARG A 53 10.76 4.73 -8.87
N PRO A 54 11.21 5.71 -8.06
CA PRO A 54 12.27 5.50 -7.08
C PRO A 54 11.79 4.54 -5.99
N ARG A 55 12.56 3.47 -5.71
CA ARG A 55 12.15 2.35 -4.86
C ARG A 55 12.83 2.30 -3.49
N THR A 56 13.72 3.23 -3.21
CA THR A 56 14.51 3.27 -1.98
C THR A 56 14.93 4.70 -1.61
N PHE A 57 15.09 4.96 -0.33
CA PHE A 57 15.74 6.16 0.20
C PHE A 57 17.27 6.09 0.15
N PHE A 58 17.79 4.86 0.14
CA PHE A 58 19.21 4.58 0.14
C PHE A 58 19.81 4.75 -1.27
N GLY A 59 21.12 4.69 -1.36
CA GLY A 59 21.87 4.94 -2.57
C GLY A 59 23.05 5.87 -2.28
N ASP A 60 23.77 6.33 -3.30
CA ASP A 60 24.90 7.27 -3.19
C ASP A 60 25.98 6.83 -2.17
N GLY A 61 26.18 5.52 -2.01
CA GLY A 61 27.14 4.93 -1.07
C GLY A 61 26.54 4.38 0.22
N ALA A 62 25.21 4.45 0.42
CA ALA A 62 24.54 3.75 1.50
C ALA A 62 23.62 2.66 0.96
N VAL A 63 23.65 1.48 1.60
CA VAL A 63 22.83 0.34 1.23
C VAL A 63 22.10 -0.21 2.46
N ALA A 64 20.80 -0.47 2.29
CA ALA A 64 20.00 -1.21 3.26
C ALA A 64 19.17 -2.27 2.53
N HIS A 65 19.12 -3.48 3.07
CA HIS A 65 18.31 -4.59 2.56
C HIS A 65 17.16 -4.89 3.53
N ALA A 66 16.17 -3.99 3.57
CA ALA A 66 15.00 -4.18 4.41
C ALA A 66 14.20 -5.41 3.96
N ALA A 67 13.91 -6.32 4.89
CA ALA A 67 13.12 -7.51 4.61
C ALA A 67 11.70 -7.14 4.18
N LEU A 68 11.23 -7.68 3.06
CA LEU A 68 9.94 -7.37 2.45
C LEU A 68 9.10 -8.63 2.14
N GLY A 69 9.46 -9.79 2.70
CA GLY A 69 8.66 -11.01 2.55
C GLY A 69 7.24 -10.84 3.10
N GLU A 70 7.09 -10.10 4.20
CA GLU A 70 5.81 -9.66 4.76
C GLU A 70 5.69 -8.14 4.62
N PRO A 71 5.24 -7.62 3.45
CA PRO A 71 5.26 -6.19 3.17
C PRO A 71 4.20 -5.41 3.96
N VAL A 72 3.12 -6.09 4.35
CA VAL A 72 2.02 -5.53 5.12
C VAL A 72 2.18 -5.90 6.60
N CYS A 73 1.91 -4.94 7.49
CA CYS A 73 1.81 -5.22 8.92
C CYS A 73 0.50 -5.96 9.23
N LEU A 74 0.59 -7.27 9.45
CA LEU A 74 -0.58 -8.12 9.71
C LEU A 74 -1.35 -7.67 10.95
N ALA A 75 -0.66 -7.20 11.98
CA ALA A 75 -1.31 -6.70 13.19
C ALA A 75 -2.13 -5.42 12.91
N LEU A 76 -1.59 -4.47 12.12
CA LEU A 76 -2.33 -3.28 11.68
C LEU A 76 -3.52 -3.67 10.80
N ARG A 77 -3.31 -4.58 9.84
CA ARG A 77 -4.39 -5.11 8.99
C ARG A 77 -5.50 -5.76 9.80
N GLN A 78 -5.17 -6.48 10.87
CA GLN A 78 -6.16 -7.06 11.78
C GLN A 78 -6.97 -6.01 12.54
N VAL A 79 -6.38 -4.87 12.91
CA VAL A 79 -7.12 -3.74 13.48
C VAL A 79 -8.11 -3.16 12.47
N VAL A 80 -7.68 -3.02 11.20
CA VAL A 80 -8.58 -2.58 10.10
C VAL A 80 -9.73 -3.57 9.90
N TRP A 81 -9.43 -4.87 9.89
CA TRP A 81 -10.44 -5.92 9.77
C TRP A 81 -11.50 -5.83 10.89
N GLN A 82 -11.07 -5.76 12.14
CA GLN A 82 -11.96 -5.64 13.29
C GLN A 82 -12.79 -4.35 13.25
N ALA A 83 -12.19 -3.24 12.79
CA ALA A 83 -12.91 -2.00 12.58
C ALA A 83 -14.02 -2.17 11.54
N GLY A 84 -13.71 -2.85 10.42
CA GLY A 84 -14.67 -3.12 9.36
C GLY A 84 -15.82 -4.02 9.81
N GLN A 85 -15.55 -5.05 10.59
CA GLN A 85 -16.60 -5.91 11.15
C GLN A 85 -17.58 -5.13 12.03
N SER A 86 -17.12 -4.08 12.72
CA SER A 86 -17.98 -3.28 13.59
C SER A 86 -18.72 -2.15 12.88
N THR A 87 -18.20 -1.63 11.77
CA THR A 87 -18.80 -0.49 11.04
C THR A 87 -19.75 -0.92 9.92
N GLY A 88 -19.54 -2.13 9.37
CA GLY A 88 -20.24 -2.61 8.19
C GLY A 88 -19.85 -1.84 6.91
N PHE A 89 -20.25 -2.37 5.76
CA PHE A 89 -19.89 -1.84 4.43
C PHE A 89 -21.10 -1.59 3.51
N GLY A 90 -22.28 -1.37 4.07
CA GLY A 90 -23.47 -1.21 3.23
C GLY A 90 -23.71 -2.45 2.36
N ARG A 91 -23.62 -2.31 1.02
CA ARG A 91 -23.79 -3.41 0.07
C ARG A 91 -22.53 -4.22 -0.18
N GLY A 92 -21.35 -3.68 0.14
CA GLY A 92 -20.06 -4.33 -0.10
C GLY A 92 -19.68 -5.33 0.99
N LYS A 93 -18.69 -6.16 0.69
CA LYS A 93 -18.07 -7.11 1.60
C LYS A 93 -16.64 -6.67 1.92
N LEU A 94 -16.12 -7.13 3.04
CA LEU A 94 -14.72 -6.98 3.42
C LEU A 94 -14.03 -8.32 3.22
N HIS A 95 -12.94 -8.32 2.46
CA HIS A 95 -12.10 -9.48 2.20
C HIS A 95 -10.77 -9.33 2.95
N LEU A 96 -10.35 -10.40 3.64
CA LEU A 96 -9.10 -10.42 4.40
C LEU A 96 -8.07 -11.26 3.64
N GLY A 97 -7.00 -10.63 3.19
CA GLY A 97 -5.93 -11.27 2.42
C GLY A 97 -6.02 -11.00 0.93
N GLY A 98 -5.03 -11.52 0.22
CA GLY A 98 -4.90 -11.41 -1.21
C GLY A 98 -3.72 -10.55 -1.65
N THR A 99 -3.38 -10.65 -2.93
CA THR A 99 -2.24 -9.97 -3.54
C THR A 99 -2.69 -8.74 -4.32
N TYR A 100 -2.13 -7.58 -3.97
CA TYR A 100 -2.28 -6.34 -4.73
C TYR A 100 -1.17 -6.26 -5.77
N LEU A 101 -1.51 -6.27 -7.05
CA LEU A 101 -0.58 -6.00 -8.13
C LEU A 101 -0.59 -4.51 -8.44
N CYS A 102 0.59 -3.88 -8.41
CA CYS A 102 0.74 -2.45 -8.70
C CYS A 102 1.32 -2.26 -10.10
N ILE A 103 0.53 -1.70 -11.02
CA ILE A 103 0.97 -1.33 -12.37
C ILE A 103 1.46 0.12 -12.42
N GLU A 104 2.21 0.46 -13.47
CA GLU A 104 2.72 1.83 -13.66
C GLU A 104 1.61 2.84 -13.90
N GLY A 105 0.60 2.49 -14.72
CA GLY A 105 -0.37 3.47 -15.22
C GLY A 105 0.27 4.50 -16.18
N PRO A 106 -0.44 5.56 -16.58
CA PRO A 106 -1.82 5.92 -16.20
C PRO A 106 -2.91 5.09 -16.91
N GLN A 107 -2.57 4.32 -17.96
CA GLN A 107 -3.52 3.46 -18.65
C GLN A 107 -3.91 2.27 -17.74
N PHE A 108 -5.13 1.80 -17.91
CA PHE A 108 -5.57 0.52 -17.35
C PHE A 108 -4.92 -0.65 -18.08
N SER A 109 -4.97 -1.82 -17.46
CA SER A 109 -4.44 -3.05 -18.04
C SER A 109 -5.11 -3.39 -19.37
N THR A 110 -4.35 -3.90 -20.33
CA THR A 110 -4.94 -4.62 -21.45
C THR A 110 -5.61 -5.90 -20.98
N ARG A 111 -6.52 -6.47 -21.77
CA ARG A 111 -7.15 -7.76 -21.45
C ARG A 111 -6.12 -8.88 -21.24
N ALA A 112 -5.08 -8.91 -22.06
CA ALA A 112 -4.02 -9.91 -21.96
C ALA A 112 -3.22 -9.76 -20.66
N GLU A 113 -2.86 -8.54 -20.27
CA GLU A 113 -2.22 -8.27 -18.98
C GLU A 113 -3.11 -8.66 -17.81
N SER A 114 -4.38 -8.29 -17.84
CA SER A 114 -5.33 -8.60 -16.78
C SER A 114 -5.50 -10.13 -16.61
N LEU A 115 -5.59 -10.89 -17.69
CA LEU A 115 -5.62 -12.36 -17.66
C LEU A 115 -4.32 -12.95 -17.12
N MET A 116 -3.17 -12.39 -17.49
CA MET A 116 -1.86 -12.78 -16.96
C MET A 116 -1.76 -12.53 -15.45
N PHE A 117 -2.21 -11.37 -14.98
CA PHE A 117 -2.21 -11.02 -13.56
C PHE A 117 -3.09 -11.99 -12.73
N ARG A 118 -4.23 -12.42 -13.28
CA ARG A 118 -5.04 -13.47 -12.66
C ARG A 118 -4.28 -14.79 -12.53
N GLN A 119 -3.53 -15.19 -13.56
CA GLN A 119 -2.69 -16.40 -13.53
C GLN A 119 -1.57 -16.30 -12.48
N TRP A 120 -1.07 -15.09 -12.20
CA TRP A 120 -0.09 -14.86 -11.13
C TRP A 120 -0.71 -14.89 -9.72
N GLY A 121 -2.01 -15.10 -9.62
CA GLY A 121 -2.71 -15.15 -8.34
C GLY A 121 -2.99 -13.76 -7.72
N ALA A 122 -2.91 -12.70 -8.51
CA ALA A 122 -3.28 -11.38 -8.04
C ALA A 122 -4.80 -11.30 -7.75
N THR A 123 -5.14 -10.60 -6.68
CA THR A 123 -6.54 -10.41 -6.24
C THR A 123 -7.08 -9.09 -6.75
N VAL A 124 -6.28 -8.03 -6.67
CA VAL A 124 -6.65 -6.69 -7.13
C VAL A 124 -5.49 -6.04 -7.86
N VAL A 125 -5.80 -5.10 -8.75
CA VAL A 125 -4.82 -4.28 -9.47
C VAL A 125 -5.05 -2.81 -9.21
N GLY A 126 -3.97 -2.08 -8.93
CA GLY A 126 -4.00 -0.64 -8.73
C GLY A 126 -2.69 0.02 -9.14
N MET A 127 -2.53 1.30 -8.84
CA MET A 127 -1.41 2.10 -9.37
C MET A 127 -0.57 2.80 -8.29
N THR A 128 -0.90 2.73 -7.00
CA THR A 128 -0.35 3.66 -6.00
C THR A 128 0.44 3.02 -4.86
N ASN A 129 0.21 1.74 -4.56
CA ASN A 129 0.80 1.11 -3.36
C ASN A 129 2.29 0.75 -3.48
N MET A 130 2.83 0.74 -4.70
CA MET A 130 4.27 0.62 -4.94
C MET A 130 4.80 1.89 -5.64
N PRO A 131 5.90 2.43 -5.17
CA PRO A 131 6.82 1.95 -4.13
C PRO A 131 6.45 2.34 -2.68
N GLU A 132 5.26 2.89 -2.43
CA GLU A 132 4.84 3.41 -1.12
C GLU A 132 5.09 2.40 0.02
N ALA A 133 4.65 1.15 -0.12
CA ALA A 133 4.85 0.10 0.88
C ALA A 133 6.33 -0.23 1.13
N ARG A 134 7.18 -0.22 0.08
CA ARG A 134 8.64 -0.41 0.20
C ARG A 134 9.28 0.72 1.01
N LEU A 135 8.91 1.96 0.67
CA LEU A 135 9.43 3.16 1.34
C LEU A 135 8.94 3.25 2.79
N ALA A 136 7.69 2.87 3.06
CA ALA A 136 7.16 2.77 4.41
C ALA A 136 7.96 1.76 5.25
N ARG A 137 8.37 0.62 4.67
CA ARG A 137 9.23 -0.38 5.32
C ARG A 137 10.60 0.18 5.64
N GLU A 138 11.27 0.87 4.71
CA GLU A 138 12.56 1.53 4.95
C GLU A 138 12.44 2.69 5.97
N ALA A 139 11.28 3.33 6.05
CA ALA A 139 10.99 4.35 7.05
C ALA A 139 10.51 3.77 8.39
N GLU A 140 10.54 2.45 8.57
CA GLU A 140 10.11 1.75 9.79
C GLU A 140 8.68 2.08 10.20
N MET A 141 7.78 2.24 9.22
CA MET A 141 6.35 2.42 9.45
C MET A 141 5.59 1.11 9.21
N ALA A 142 4.69 0.78 10.14
CA ALA A 142 3.72 -0.30 9.94
C ALA A 142 2.71 0.12 8.85
N TYR A 143 2.64 -0.63 7.76
CA TYR A 143 1.86 -0.31 6.58
C TYR A 143 0.71 -1.29 6.39
N ALA A 144 -0.48 -0.79 6.05
CA ALA A 144 -1.61 -1.59 5.59
C ALA A 144 -2.42 -0.82 4.56
N THR A 145 -3.09 -1.55 3.67
CA THR A 145 -3.91 -1.00 2.59
C THR A 145 -5.37 -1.36 2.77
N ILE A 146 -6.24 -0.40 2.46
CA ILE A 146 -7.67 -0.54 2.26
C ILE A 146 -7.92 -0.38 0.76
N ALA A 147 -8.05 -1.49 0.04
CA ALA A 147 -8.27 -1.49 -1.40
C ALA A 147 -9.77 -1.49 -1.70
N LEU A 148 -10.26 -0.39 -2.29
CA LEU A 148 -11.67 -0.18 -2.62
C LEU A 148 -11.90 -0.66 -4.06
N VAL A 149 -12.65 -1.74 -4.21
CA VAL A 149 -12.95 -2.31 -5.54
C VAL A 149 -13.91 -1.40 -6.29
N THR A 150 -13.50 -0.92 -7.46
CA THR A 150 -14.31 -0.04 -8.32
C THR A 150 -14.88 -0.74 -9.53
N ASP A 151 -14.20 -1.78 -10.01
CA ASP A 151 -14.53 -2.51 -11.24
C ASP A 151 -13.88 -3.91 -11.26
N TYR A 152 -14.11 -4.68 -12.32
CA TYR A 152 -13.51 -6.01 -12.52
C TYR A 152 -12.29 -5.99 -13.47
N ASP A 153 -11.59 -4.88 -13.58
CA ASP A 153 -10.49 -4.70 -14.55
C ASP A 153 -10.89 -5.18 -15.96
N SER A 154 -9.91 -5.48 -16.82
CA SER A 154 -10.13 -5.79 -18.24
C SER A 154 -10.33 -7.28 -18.55
N TRP A 155 -10.23 -8.20 -17.57
CA TRP A 155 -10.31 -9.65 -17.83
C TRP A 155 -11.72 -10.16 -18.09
N ARG A 156 -12.73 -9.52 -17.49
CA ARG A 156 -14.12 -9.97 -17.59
C ARG A 156 -14.70 -9.55 -18.93
N GLU A 157 -15.35 -10.47 -19.63
CA GLU A 157 -16.08 -10.13 -20.84
C GLU A 157 -17.19 -9.14 -20.54
N ARG A 158 -17.15 -8.01 -21.20
CA ARG A 158 -18.13 -6.94 -21.08
C ARG A 158 -18.53 -6.44 -22.45
N THR A 159 -19.75 -5.95 -22.56
CA THR A 159 -20.22 -5.18 -23.70
C THR A 159 -19.56 -3.79 -23.75
N GLU A 160 -19.13 -3.28 -22.59
CA GLU A 160 -18.47 -1.96 -22.48
C GLU A 160 -17.14 -2.06 -21.72
N PRO A 161 -16.10 -1.31 -22.17
CA PRO A 161 -14.81 -1.28 -21.50
C PRO A 161 -14.91 -0.63 -20.11
N VAL A 162 -13.94 -0.91 -19.23
CA VAL A 162 -13.77 -0.18 -17.97
C VAL A 162 -13.43 1.27 -18.29
N THR A 163 -14.22 2.21 -17.76
CA THR A 163 -14.00 3.64 -17.94
C THR A 163 -13.64 4.32 -16.63
N ALA A 164 -12.88 5.41 -16.71
CA ALA A 164 -12.57 6.23 -15.54
C ALA A 164 -13.85 6.74 -14.84
N GLY A 165 -14.90 7.04 -15.59
CA GLY A 165 -16.18 7.48 -15.04
C GLY A 165 -16.86 6.42 -14.16
N MET A 166 -16.84 5.14 -14.58
CA MET A 166 -17.39 4.03 -13.79
C MET A 166 -16.59 3.83 -12.49
N ALA A 167 -15.26 3.84 -12.61
CA ALA A 167 -14.38 3.70 -11.44
C ALA A 167 -14.59 4.85 -10.44
N MET A 168 -14.74 6.08 -10.90
CA MET A 168 -15.00 7.25 -10.06
C MET A 168 -16.37 7.22 -9.39
N ALA A 169 -17.43 6.76 -10.06
CA ALA A 169 -18.76 6.65 -9.48
C ALA A 169 -18.78 5.64 -8.33
N ASN A 170 -18.19 4.45 -8.52
CA ASN A 170 -18.08 3.43 -7.49
C ASN A 170 -17.14 3.88 -6.34
N LEU A 171 -16.08 4.61 -6.65
CA LEU A 171 -15.19 5.19 -5.63
C LEU A 171 -15.95 6.20 -4.75
N ALA A 172 -16.81 7.05 -5.34
CA ALA A 172 -17.60 8.00 -4.57
C ALA A 172 -18.57 7.29 -3.60
N GLU A 173 -19.22 6.21 -4.02
CA GLU A 173 -20.06 5.38 -3.15
C GLU A 173 -19.24 4.72 -2.02
N ASN A 174 -18.07 4.21 -2.35
CA ASN A 174 -17.15 3.59 -1.38
C ASN A 174 -16.50 4.60 -0.40
N ALA A 175 -16.42 5.90 -0.77
CA ALA A 175 -15.71 6.89 0.03
C ALA A 175 -16.30 7.05 1.44
N ALA A 176 -17.62 7.03 1.59
CA ALA A 176 -18.27 7.12 2.89
C ALA A 176 -17.97 5.90 3.77
N ASN A 177 -17.95 4.70 3.18
CA ASN A 177 -17.59 3.45 3.86
C ASN A 177 -16.11 3.49 4.29
N ALA A 178 -15.22 3.90 3.39
CA ALA A 178 -13.80 4.04 3.68
C ALA A 178 -13.53 5.05 4.80
N GLN A 179 -14.20 6.20 4.80
CA GLN A 179 -14.06 7.19 5.88
C GLN A 179 -14.49 6.65 7.24
N ARG A 180 -15.61 5.90 7.32
CA ARG A 180 -16.05 5.26 8.57
C ARG A 180 -15.02 4.22 9.04
N LEU A 181 -14.54 3.38 8.13
CA LEU A 181 -13.52 2.37 8.41
C LEU A 181 -12.22 3.00 8.94
N VAL A 182 -11.72 4.02 8.27
CA VAL A 182 -10.49 4.73 8.67
C VAL A 182 -10.65 5.37 10.05
N ARG A 183 -11.77 6.07 10.31
CA ARG A 183 -12.06 6.70 11.63
C ARG A 183 -12.08 5.66 12.75
N GLU A 184 -12.78 4.54 12.55
CA GLU A 184 -12.85 3.48 13.57
C GLU A 184 -11.49 2.80 13.76
N THR A 185 -10.73 2.60 12.67
CA THR A 185 -9.36 2.09 12.75
C THR A 185 -8.47 3.00 13.58
N ILE A 186 -8.50 4.32 13.33
CA ILE A 186 -7.72 5.30 14.09
C ILE A 186 -8.11 5.28 15.57
N ARG A 187 -9.42 5.21 15.88
CA ARG A 187 -9.90 5.12 17.26
C ARG A 187 -9.34 3.89 17.98
N ARG A 188 -9.32 2.73 17.32
CA ARG A 188 -8.75 1.49 17.86
C ARG A 188 -7.24 1.58 18.03
N LEU A 189 -6.53 2.13 17.05
CA LEU A 189 -5.08 2.35 17.12
C LEU A 189 -4.72 3.29 18.28
N ALA A 190 -5.48 4.35 18.50
CA ALA A 190 -5.23 5.28 19.62
C ALA A 190 -5.43 4.60 20.98
N ALA A 191 -6.40 3.68 21.09
CA ALA A 191 -6.67 2.96 22.33
C ALA A 191 -5.63 1.85 22.61
N LYS A 192 -5.22 1.11 21.57
CA LYS A 192 -4.29 -0.02 21.70
C LYS A 192 -3.49 -0.19 20.40
N PRO A 193 -2.37 0.54 20.23
CA PRO A 193 -1.51 0.39 19.07
C PRO A 193 -0.85 -1.00 19.09
N PRO A 194 -0.90 -1.77 18.00
CA PRO A 194 -0.28 -3.09 17.95
C PRO A 194 1.24 -2.98 17.82
N ALA A 195 1.98 -3.95 18.35
CA ALA A 195 3.39 -4.10 18.04
C ALA A 195 3.58 -4.43 16.55
N SER A 196 4.69 -3.97 15.95
CA SER A 196 5.02 -4.26 14.56
C SER A 196 6.52 -4.44 14.38
N LEU A 197 6.91 -5.51 13.70
CA LEU A 197 8.29 -5.75 13.28
C LEU A 197 8.78 -4.68 12.30
N ALA A 198 7.87 -3.98 11.63
CA ALA A 198 8.25 -2.89 10.74
C ALA A 198 8.95 -1.74 11.47
N HIS A 199 8.67 -1.54 12.77
CA HIS A 199 9.26 -0.45 13.55
C HIS A 199 10.76 -0.60 13.81
N ASP A 200 11.34 -1.77 13.54
CA ASP A 200 12.76 -2.08 13.68
C ASP A 200 13.35 -2.65 12.37
N ALA A 201 12.73 -2.32 11.23
CA ALA A 201 13.07 -2.91 9.95
C ALA A 201 14.52 -2.62 9.48
N LEU A 202 15.11 -1.51 9.92
CA LEU A 202 16.49 -1.15 9.59
C LEU A 202 17.52 -1.73 10.56
N ALA A 203 17.13 -2.23 11.72
CA ALA A 203 18.07 -2.71 12.74
C ALA A 203 19.04 -3.79 12.23
N SER A 204 18.58 -4.66 11.34
CA SER A 204 19.38 -5.71 10.70
C SER A 204 19.55 -5.52 9.18
N ALA A 205 19.06 -4.40 8.63
CA ALA A 205 19.02 -4.17 7.19
C ALA A 205 20.17 -3.30 6.68
N LEU A 206 20.76 -2.46 7.54
CA LEU A 206 21.83 -1.54 7.15
C LEU A 206 23.12 -2.32 6.83
N VAL A 207 23.45 -2.39 5.54
CA VAL A 207 24.70 -3.01 5.06
C VAL A 207 25.85 -2.03 5.21
N THR A 208 25.62 -0.75 4.89
CA THR A 208 26.61 0.32 5.13
C THR A 208 26.46 0.82 6.56
N PRO A 209 27.50 0.66 7.42
CA PRO A 209 27.46 1.23 8.77
C PRO A 209 27.27 2.74 8.71
N VAL A 210 26.45 3.30 9.62
CA VAL A 210 26.16 4.76 9.62
C VAL A 210 27.44 5.60 9.74
N ALA A 211 28.41 5.14 10.54
CA ALA A 211 29.71 5.80 10.67
C ALA A 211 30.54 5.86 9.36
N GLY A 212 30.23 5.00 8.38
CA GLY A 212 30.87 4.99 7.06
C GLY A 212 30.13 5.81 6.00
N MET A 213 28.98 6.39 6.33
CA MET A 213 28.22 7.22 5.40
C MET A 213 28.73 8.64 5.34
N ARG A 214 28.64 9.29 4.17
CA ARG A 214 28.98 10.70 4.01
C ARG A 214 28.05 11.59 4.82
N PRO A 215 28.56 12.73 5.41
CA PRO A 215 27.74 13.63 6.24
C PRO A 215 26.45 14.13 5.56
N GLU A 216 26.52 14.46 4.26
CA GLU A 216 25.37 14.95 3.48
C GLU A 216 24.29 13.87 3.38
N LEU A 217 24.71 12.61 3.24
CA LEU A 217 23.81 11.46 3.16
C LEU A 217 23.13 11.21 4.51
N ILE A 218 23.91 11.27 5.60
CA ILE A 218 23.37 11.19 6.97
C ILE A 218 22.33 12.29 7.20
N LYS A 219 22.63 13.54 6.78
CA LYS A 219 21.71 14.66 6.90
C LYS A 219 20.40 14.41 6.11
N ARG A 220 20.50 13.89 4.87
CA ARG A 220 19.35 13.56 4.02
C ARG A 220 18.49 12.45 4.64
N LEU A 221 19.13 11.43 5.19
CA LEU A 221 18.47 10.24 5.76
C LEU A 221 18.16 10.37 7.27
N LYS A 222 18.46 11.53 7.88
CA LYS A 222 18.36 11.72 9.33
C LYS A 222 17.06 11.19 9.96
N PRO A 223 15.85 11.45 9.44
CA PRO A 223 14.64 10.94 10.06
C PRO A 223 14.55 9.40 10.06
N LEU A 224 15.11 8.75 9.05
CA LEU A 224 15.14 7.29 8.94
C LEU A 224 16.21 6.68 9.85
N LEU A 225 17.37 7.35 9.98
CA LEU A 225 18.53 6.86 10.71
C LEU A 225 18.59 7.32 12.18
N GLN A 226 17.67 8.17 12.63
CA GLN A 226 17.74 8.79 13.96
C GLN A 226 17.91 7.78 15.11
N LYS A 227 17.42 6.57 14.95
CA LYS A 227 17.51 5.46 15.91
C LYS A 227 18.89 4.79 15.94
N TYR A 228 19.71 5.06 14.91
CA TYR A 228 21.00 4.41 14.63
C TYR A 228 22.18 5.39 14.66
N LEU A 229 21.92 6.68 14.90
CA LEU A 229 22.89 7.74 15.13
C LEU A 229 23.29 7.78 16.61
#